data_2385701229309e6413c8b6748ee1b660
#
_entry.id   2385701229309e6413c8b6748ee1b660
#
_cell.length_a   1.000
_cell.length_b   1.000
_cell.length_c   1.000
_cell.angle_alpha   90.00
_cell.angle_beta   90.00
_cell.angle_gamma   90.00
#
_symmetry.space_group_name_H-M   'P 1'
#
loop_
_entity.id
_entity.type
_entity.pdbx_description
1 polymer ?
#
loop_
_entity_poly.entity_id
_entity_poly.type
_entity_poly.pdbx_seq_one_letter_code
_entity_poly.pdbx_strand_id
1 'polypeptide(L)'
;MVGRLLTRDEIRELVDRHGREILEHEHMQFERTCFQHGAVTTYAHSIRVACLSVYFADRLRLWHRVDLRSLIRAALLHDYFLYDWHDWDGGAHRLHGFTHGNAALLNAMRDFRLNAIERDSISCHMFPLTPTAPSYVEGWLVTVADKLSATRETLSPERFDKGRNPIR
;
A
#
# COMPACT_ATOMS: atom_id res chain seq x y z
N MET A 1 -26.09 4.52 16.72
CA MET A 1 -26.19 5.42 15.54
C MET A 1 -25.34 4.82 14.43
N VAL A 2 -25.93 4.45 13.30
CA VAL A 2 -25.17 4.02 12.12
C VAL A 2 -24.61 5.31 11.50
N GLY A 3 -23.34 5.61 11.76
CA GLY A 3 -22.68 6.77 11.19
C GLY A 3 -22.71 6.72 9.66
N ARG A 4 -22.78 7.89 8.99
CA ARG A 4 -22.68 7.94 7.53
C ARG A 4 -21.35 7.38 7.06
N LEU A 5 -21.32 6.84 5.86
CA LEU A 5 -20.09 6.38 5.23
C LEU A 5 -19.22 7.57 4.81
N LEU A 6 -17.91 7.38 4.85
CA LEU A 6 -16.95 8.39 4.42
C LEU A 6 -17.05 8.66 2.92
N THR A 7 -16.86 9.93 2.56
CA THR A 7 -16.62 10.36 1.17
C THR A 7 -15.19 10.04 0.74
N ARG A 8 -14.91 10.14 -0.55
CA ARG A 8 -13.56 9.96 -1.09
C ARG A 8 -12.58 11.00 -0.55
N ASP A 9 -13.03 12.25 -0.43
CA ASP A 9 -12.19 13.36 0.05
C ASP A 9 -11.84 13.16 1.54
N GLU A 10 -12.80 12.74 2.37
CA GLU A 10 -12.56 12.42 3.77
C GLU A 10 -11.58 11.24 3.94
N ILE A 11 -11.68 10.21 3.10
CA ILE A 11 -10.71 9.10 3.08
C ILE A 11 -9.32 9.63 2.72
N ARG A 12 -9.23 10.50 1.71
CA ARG A 12 -7.96 11.08 1.29
C ARG A 12 -7.35 11.93 2.40
N GLU A 13 -8.13 12.76 3.08
CA GLU A 13 -7.67 13.56 4.21
C GLU A 13 -7.13 12.68 5.36
N LEU A 14 -7.76 11.53 5.63
CA LEU A 14 -7.27 10.59 6.63
C LEU A 14 -5.92 9.99 6.22
N VAL A 15 -5.76 9.60 4.96
CA VAL A 15 -4.50 9.08 4.44
C VAL A 15 -3.40 10.14 4.51
N ASP A 16 -3.68 11.37 4.09
CA ASP A 16 -2.72 12.48 4.13
C ASP A 16 -2.34 12.85 5.58
N ARG A 17 -3.30 12.82 6.51
CA ARG A 17 -3.07 13.13 7.93
C ARG A 17 -2.20 12.09 8.63
N HIS A 18 -2.56 10.82 8.51
CA HIS A 18 -1.89 9.72 9.22
C HIS A 18 -0.63 9.23 8.51
N GLY A 19 -0.54 9.46 7.19
CA GLY A 19 0.59 9.08 6.36
C GLY A 19 1.61 10.19 6.10
N ARG A 20 1.39 11.42 6.60
CA ARG A 20 2.21 12.60 6.28
C ARG A 20 3.70 12.36 6.39
N GLU A 21 4.17 11.80 7.51
CA GLU A 21 5.57 11.49 7.76
C GLU A 21 6.17 10.61 6.64
N ILE A 22 5.40 9.63 6.17
CA ILE A 22 5.81 8.71 5.10
C ILE A 22 5.77 9.42 3.75
N LEU A 23 4.65 10.10 3.45
CA LEU A 23 4.44 10.76 2.16
C LEU A 23 5.45 11.87 1.88
N GLU A 24 5.96 12.55 2.92
CA GLU A 24 6.95 13.63 2.82
C GLU A 24 8.40 13.11 2.86
N HIS A 25 8.62 11.83 3.19
CA HIS A 25 9.96 11.24 3.27
C HIS A 25 10.62 11.14 1.90
N GLU A 26 11.93 11.44 1.83
CA GLU A 26 12.69 11.48 0.56
C GLU A 26 12.62 10.15 -0.21
N HIS A 27 12.74 9.02 0.47
CA HIS A 27 12.67 7.71 -0.15
C HIS A 27 11.25 7.40 -0.68
N MET A 28 10.19 7.85 0.01
CA MET A 28 8.84 7.74 -0.53
C MET A 28 8.63 8.64 -1.76
N GLN A 29 9.26 9.81 -1.80
CA GLN A 29 9.27 10.67 -3.00
C GLN A 29 10.05 10.01 -4.16
N PHE A 30 11.12 9.25 -3.87
CA PHE A 30 11.84 8.46 -4.87
C PHE A 30 10.93 7.42 -5.55
N GLU A 31 9.97 6.81 -4.84
CA GLU A 31 8.99 5.86 -5.40
C GLU A 31 8.07 6.46 -6.50
N ARG A 32 8.10 7.78 -6.69
CA ARG A 32 7.48 8.44 -7.86
C ARG A 32 8.20 8.15 -9.18
N THR A 33 9.44 7.68 -9.11
CA THR A 33 10.27 7.32 -10.28
C THR A 33 10.27 5.82 -10.55
N CYS A 34 9.81 5.01 -9.60
CA CYS A 34 9.73 3.56 -9.71
C CYS A 34 8.33 3.15 -10.21
N PHE A 35 8.28 2.29 -11.21
CA PHE A 35 7.01 1.81 -11.76
C PHE A 35 6.59 0.49 -11.11
N GLN A 36 5.30 0.36 -10.78
CA GLN A 36 4.73 -0.83 -10.17
C GLN A 36 3.98 -1.70 -11.18
N HIS A 37 2.96 -1.14 -11.82
CA HIS A 37 2.13 -1.83 -12.81
C HIS A 37 1.87 -0.90 -14.01
N GLY A 38 2.42 -1.26 -15.19
CA GLY A 38 2.28 -0.44 -16.39
C GLY A 38 2.87 0.97 -16.20
N ALA A 39 2.03 2.00 -16.35
CA ALA A 39 2.42 3.42 -16.18
C ALA A 39 2.19 3.95 -14.74
N VAL A 40 1.81 3.09 -13.79
CA VAL A 40 1.53 3.49 -12.41
C VAL A 40 2.80 3.40 -11.56
N THR A 41 3.17 4.51 -10.92
CA THR A 41 4.32 4.52 -10.01
C THR A 41 3.99 3.83 -8.69
N THR A 42 5.00 3.28 -8.02
CA THR A 42 4.87 2.66 -6.69
C THR A 42 4.25 3.65 -5.70
N TYR A 43 4.63 4.93 -5.74
CA TYR A 43 4.02 6.00 -4.95
C TYR A 43 2.50 6.11 -5.16
N ALA A 44 2.05 6.16 -6.41
CA ALA A 44 0.63 6.30 -6.73
C ALA A 44 -0.17 5.04 -6.37
N HIS A 45 0.42 3.87 -6.57
CA HIS A 45 -0.12 2.58 -6.15
C HIS A 45 -0.33 2.53 -4.64
N SER A 46 0.71 2.84 -3.85
CA SER A 46 0.67 2.82 -2.37
C SER A 46 -0.42 3.74 -1.80
N ILE A 47 -0.58 4.96 -2.35
CA ILE A 47 -1.68 5.86 -1.95
C ILE A 47 -3.05 5.23 -2.27
N ARG A 48 -3.20 4.61 -3.43
CA ARG A 48 -4.46 3.96 -3.82
C ARG A 48 -4.79 2.81 -2.89
N VAL A 49 -3.80 1.97 -2.57
CA VAL A 49 -3.97 0.86 -1.61
C VAL A 49 -4.36 1.39 -0.23
N ALA A 50 -3.75 2.47 0.25
CA ALA A 50 -4.12 3.09 1.52
C ALA A 50 -5.57 3.61 1.50
N CYS A 51 -5.98 4.33 0.45
CA CYS A 51 -7.35 4.80 0.30
C CYS A 51 -8.37 3.64 0.23
N LEU A 52 -8.06 2.57 -0.51
CA LEU A 52 -8.93 1.39 -0.60
C LEU A 52 -9.02 0.65 0.73
N SER A 53 -7.93 0.53 1.49
CA SER A 53 -7.92 -0.11 2.81
C SER A 53 -8.84 0.63 3.79
N VAL A 54 -8.76 1.97 3.83
CA VAL A 54 -9.66 2.82 4.63
C VAL A 54 -11.10 2.69 4.14
N TYR A 55 -11.33 2.68 2.83
CA TYR A 55 -12.64 2.49 2.22
C TYR A 55 -13.28 1.16 2.67
N PHE A 56 -12.53 0.06 2.65
CA PHE A 56 -13.03 -1.24 3.10
C PHE A 56 -13.31 -1.25 4.60
N ALA A 57 -12.42 -0.69 5.42
CA ALA A 57 -12.64 -0.57 6.86
C ALA A 57 -13.96 0.18 7.16
N ASP A 58 -14.24 1.25 6.40
CA ASP A 58 -15.49 2.02 6.53
C ASP A 58 -16.71 1.24 6.06
N ARG A 59 -16.68 0.64 4.86
CA ARG A 59 -17.82 -0.11 4.28
C ARG A 59 -18.18 -1.34 5.09
N LEU A 60 -17.19 -2.02 5.65
CA LEU A 60 -17.36 -3.20 6.50
C LEU A 60 -17.58 -2.86 7.98
N ARG A 61 -17.64 -1.56 8.33
CA ARG A 61 -17.87 -1.08 9.71
C ARG A 61 -16.85 -1.60 10.72
N LEU A 62 -15.58 -1.69 10.34
CA LEU A 62 -14.51 -2.27 11.14
C LEU A 62 -13.79 -1.28 12.07
N TRP A 63 -14.29 -0.05 12.23
CA TRP A 63 -13.64 1.02 12.99
C TRP A 63 -13.24 0.63 14.43
N HIS A 64 -14.00 -0.24 15.06
CA HIS A 64 -13.74 -0.72 16.42
C HIS A 64 -12.72 -1.87 16.49
N ARG A 65 -12.26 -2.38 15.33
CA ARG A 65 -11.33 -3.52 15.19
C ARG A 65 -10.03 -3.16 14.52
N VAL A 66 -9.91 -1.92 14.04
CA VAL A 66 -8.79 -1.47 13.21
C VAL A 66 -8.11 -0.27 13.87
N ASP A 67 -6.79 -0.34 14.03
CA ASP A 67 -5.98 0.84 14.27
C ASP A 67 -5.78 1.59 12.95
N LEU A 68 -6.52 2.68 12.77
CA LEU A 68 -6.54 3.44 11.52
C LEU A 68 -5.15 3.96 11.10
N ARG A 69 -4.36 4.42 12.09
CA ARG A 69 -3.01 4.91 11.81
C ARG A 69 -2.12 3.80 11.28
N SER A 70 -2.14 2.65 11.93
CA SER A 70 -1.36 1.47 11.52
C SER A 70 -1.81 0.94 10.16
N LEU A 71 -3.12 0.89 9.89
CA LEU A 71 -3.67 0.51 8.58
C LEU A 71 -3.12 1.39 7.46
N ILE A 72 -3.20 2.72 7.63
CA ILE A 72 -2.75 3.67 6.61
C ILE A 72 -1.24 3.57 6.40
N ARG A 73 -0.46 3.54 7.48
CA ARG A 73 1.00 3.46 7.42
C ARG A 73 1.48 2.15 6.78
N ALA A 74 0.89 1.03 7.17
CA ALA A 74 1.21 -0.27 6.56
C ALA A 74 0.86 -0.29 5.06
N ALA A 75 -0.30 0.25 4.69
CA ALA A 75 -0.71 0.33 3.29
C ALA A 75 0.19 1.25 2.44
N LEU A 76 0.72 2.34 3.02
CA LEU A 76 1.68 3.20 2.32
C LEU A 76 3.06 2.56 2.17
N LEU A 77 3.43 1.64 3.05
CA LEU A 77 4.76 1.04 3.13
C LEU A 77 4.83 -0.40 2.62
N HIS A 78 3.70 -1.00 2.18
CA HIS A 78 3.68 -2.42 1.81
C HIS A 78 4.64 -2.75 0.66
N ASP A 79 4.82 -1.82 -0.27
CA ASP A 79 5.70 -1.90 -1.44
C ASP A 79 6.90 -0.93 -1.37
N TYR A 80 7.38 -0.62 -0.17
CA TYR A 80 8.49 0.29 0.06
C TYR A 80 9.84 -0.40 -0.18
N PHE A 81 10.04 -0.91 -1.41
CA PHE A 81 11.26 -1.67 -1.74
C PHE A 81 12.38 -0.84 -2.36
N LEU A 82 12.14 0.41 -2.80
CA LEU A 82 13.13 1.42 -3.20
C LEU A 82 14.00 1.04 -4.41
N TYR A 83 13.44 0.31 -5.38
CA TYR A 83 14.07 0.01 -6.66
C TYR A 83 12.99 -0.18 -7.74
N ASP A 84 13.36 0.01 -9.01
CA ASP A 84 12.50 -0.40 -10.13
C ASP A 84 12.75 -1.88 -10.43
N TRP A 85 11.79 -2.74 -10.13
CA TRP A 85 11.91 -4.19 -10.33
C TRP A 85 11.84 -4.61 -11.81
N HIS A 86 11.54 -3.67 -12.71
CA HIS A 86 11.62 -3.89 -14.16
C HIS A 86 13.03 -3.70 -14.70
N ASP A 87 13.91 -3.03 -13.96
CA ASP A 87 15.29 -2.86 -14.35
C ASP A 87 16.05 -4.19 -14.26
N TRP A 88 16.81 -4.51 -15.33
CA TRP A 88 17.63 -5.71 -15.33
C TRP A 88 18.83 -5.56 -14.40
N ASP A 89 18.87 -6.35 -13.35
CA ASP A 89 19.89 -6.33 -12.30
C ASP A 89 20.74 -7.62 -12.21
N GLY A 90 20.85 -8.35 -13.32
CA GLY A 90 21.55 -9.64 -13.33
C GLY A 90 20.77 -10.79 -12.68
N GLY A 91 19.48 -10.58 -12.37
CA GLY A 91 18.60 -11.56 -11.75
C GLY A 91 18.58 -11.51 -10.21
N ALA A 92 19.12 -10.48 -9.59
CA ALA A 92 19.08 -10.30 -8.13
C ALA A 92 17.64 -10.24 -7.59
N HIS A 93 16.70 -9.72 -8.39
CA HIS A 93 15.27 -9.65 -8.03
C HIS A 93 14.39 -10.70 -8.73
N ARG A 94 14.96 -11.83 -9.19
CA ARG A 94 14.20 -12.90 -9.90
C ARG A 94 12.97 -13.44 -9.16
N LEU A 95 12.96 -13.35 -7.83
CA LEU A 95 11.86 -13.79 -6.96
C LEU A 95 11.12 -12.60 -6.34
N HIS A 96 11.10 -11.44 -7.01
CA HIS A 96 10.49 -10.20 -6.51
C HIS A 96 9.12 -10.45 -5.85
N GLY A 97 8.20 -11.16 -6.55
CA GLY A 97 6.87 -11.47 -6.02
C GLY A 97 6.86 -12.22 -4.68
N PHE A 98 7.95 -12.95 -4.33
CA PHE A 98 8.05 -13.69 -3.07
C PHE A 98 8.85 -12.95 -1.99
N THR A 99 9.67 -11.99 -2.36
CA THR A 99 10.67 -11.38 -1.47
C THR A 99 10.42 -9.91 -1.18
N HIS A 100 9.66 -9.20 -2.03
CA HIS A 100 9.52 -7.75 -1.91
C HIS A 100 8.84 -7.31 -0.59
N GLY A 101 7.90 -8.07 -0.05
CA GLY A 101 7.30 -7.74 1.25
C GLY A 101 8.33 -7.69 2.38
N ASN A 102 9.32 -8.60 2.38
CA ASN A 102 10.40 -8.54 3.35
C ASN A 102 11.39 -7.39 3.05
N ALA A 103 11.68 -7.12 1.78
CA ALA A 103 12.51 -5.98 1.39
C ALA A 103 11.85 -4.65 1.78
N ALA A 104 10.55 -4.51 1.51
CA ALA A 104 9.76 -3.35 1.94
C ALA A 104 9.78 -3.18 3.46
N LEU A 105 9.60 -4.27 4.23
CA LEU A 105 9.67 -4.23 5.69
C LEU A 105 11.04 -3.76 6.18
N LEU A 106 12.14 -4.29 5.65
CA LEU A 106 13.49 -3.90 6.06
C LEU A 106 13.78 -2.42 5.78
N ASN A 107 13.41 -1.93 4.59
CA ASN A 107 13.55 -0.52 4.24
C ASN A 107 12.67 0.36 5.13
N ALA A 108 11.40 -0.03 5.35
CA ALA A 108 10.50 0.71 6.20
C ALA A 108 10.98 0.77 7.67
N MET A 109 11.57 -0.32 8.20
CA MET A 109 12.16 -0.34 9.55
C MET A 109 13.42 0.50 9.68
N ARG A 110 14.17 0.72 8.60
CA ARG A 110 15.32 1.61 8.58
C ARG A 110 14.89 3.07 8.73
N ASP A 111 13.83 3.46 8.02
CA ASP A 111 13.42 4.85 7.87
C ASP A 111 12.34 5.28 8.89
N PHE A 112 11.55 4.32 9.40
CA PHE A 112 10.41 4.58 10.29
C PHE A 112 10.38 3.64 11.49
N ARG A 113 9.84 4.14 12.61
CA ARG A 113 9.46 3.28 13.74
C ARG A 113 8.13 2.61 13.43
N LEU A 114 8.15 1.28 13.34
CA LEU A 114 6.98 0.46 13.04
C LEU A 114 6.53 -0.34 14.27
N ASN A 115 5.22 -0.39 14.50
CA ASN A 115 4.62 -1.27 15.50
C ASN A 115 4.41 -2.70 14.95
N ALA A 116 3.87 -3.60 15.78
CA ALA A 116 3.65 -5.00 15.40
C ALA A 116 2.64 -5.16 14.25
N ILE A 117 1.57 -4.37 14.25
CA ILE A 117 0.53 -4.40 13.21
C ILE A 117 1.12 -3.99 11.86
N GLU A 118 1.87 -2.88 11.84
CA GLU A 118 2.52 -2.36 10.62
C GLU A 118 3.50 -3.38 10.04
N ARG A 119 4.35 -3.99 10.89
CA ARG A 119 5.33 -5.00 10.46
C ARG A 119 4.67 -6.25 9.88
N ASP A 120 3.67 -6.80 10.56
CA ASP A 120 2.92 -7.96 10.09
C ASP A 120 2.25 -7.66 8.75
N SER A 121 1.55 -6.54 8.67
CA SER A 121 0.81 -6.14 7.46
C SER A 121 1.72 -5.95 6.26
N ILE A 122 2.91 -5.35 6.43
CA ILE A 122 3.89 -5.16 5.36
C ILE A 122 4.48 -6.50 4.92
N SER A 123 4.92 -7.36 5.87
CA SER A 123 5.59 -8.61 5.52
C SER A 123 4.65 -9.67 4.92
N CYS A 124 3.37 -9.67 5.31
CA CYS A 124 2.41 -10.72 4.94
C CYS A 124 1.44 -10.33 3.81
N HIS A 125 1.52 -9.10 3.26
CA HIS A 125 0.55 -8.62 2.26
C HIS A 125 0.51 -9.48 0.99
N MET A 126 1.58 -10.22 0.69
CA MET A 126 1.64 -11.10 -0.48
C MET A 126 0.89 -12.43 -0.33
N PHE A 127 0.27 -12.69 0.81
CA PHE A 127 -0.58 -13.87 0.94
C PHE A 127 -1.68 -13.90 -0.17
N PRO A 128 -1.99 -15.07 -0.79
CA PRO A 128 -1.47 -16.43 -0.55
C PRO A 128 -0.21 -16.79 -1.37
N LEU A 129 0.38 -15.86 -2.13
CA LEU A 129 1.61 -16.14 -2.89
C LEU A 129 2.76 -16.52 -1.94
N THR A 130 2.87 -15.84 -0.81
CA THR A 130 3.68 -16.27 0.33
C THR A 130 2.78 -17.02 1.33
N PRO A 131 3.27 -18.07 2.02
CA PRO A 131 2.42 -18.93 2.84
C PRO A 131 1.97 -18.29 4.16
N THR A 132 2.62 -17.20 4.60
CA THR A 132 2.31 -16.55 5.88
C THR A 132 1.13 -15.61 5.71
N ALA A 133 0.00 -15.94 6.35
CA ALA A 133 -1.19 -15.10 6.37
C ALA A 133 -1.04 -13.93 7.36
N PRO A 134 -1.66 -12.76 7.09
CA PRO A 134 -1.70 -11.66 8.05
C PRO A 134 -2.37 -12.06 9.38
N SER A 135 -1.77 -11.64 10.49
CA SER A 135 -2.30 -11.90 11.85
C SER A 135 -3.33 -10.85 12.28
N TYR A 136 -3.32 -9.67 11.66
CA TYR A 136 -4.17 -8.54 12.00
C TYR A 136 -5.17 -8.22 10.89
N VAL A 137 -6.29 -7.61 11.26
CA VAL A 137 -7.34 -7.19 10.31
C VAL A 137 -6.77 -6.19 9.30
N GLU A 138 -5.88 -5.32 9.72
CA GLU A 138 -5.18 -4.34 8.88
C GLU A 138 -4.43 -5.03 7.74
N GLY A 139 -3.67 -6.07 8.04
CA GLY A 139 -2.94 -6.84 7.04
C GLY A 139 -3.85 -7.47 5.99
N TRP A 140 -5.02 -7.99 6.39
CA TRP A 140 -6.02 -8.51 5.45
C TRP A 140 -6.60 -7.42 4.56
N LEU A 141 -6.89 -6.24 5.13
CA LEU A 141 -7.40 -5.09 4.36
C LEU A 141 -6.37 -4.61 3.35
N VAL A 142 -5.09 -4.51 3.74
CA VAL A 142 -3.98 -4.16 2.83
C VAL A 142 -3.85 -5.20 1.72
N THR A 143 -3.81 -6.50 2.06
CA THR A 143 -3.69 -7.60 1.10
C THR A 143 -4.79 -7.56 0.04
N VAL A 144 -6.04 -7.36 0.44
CA VAL A 144 -7.17 -7.30 -0.51
C VAL A 144 -7.12 -6.03 -1.34
N ALA A 145 -6.82 -4.89 -0.72
CA ALA A 145 -6.75 -3.60 -1.40
C ALA A 145 -5.63 -3.58 -2.45
N ASP A 146 -4.45 -4.14 -2.12
CA ASP A 146 -3.33 -4.30 -3.03
C ASP A 146 -3.72 -5.12 -4.27
N LYS A 147 -4.22 -6.35 -4.09
CA LYS A 147 -4.58 -7.24 -5.20
C LYS A 147 -5.64 -6.65 -6.12
N LEU A 148 -6.63 -5.97 -5.57
CA LEU A 148 -7.65 -5.28 -6.37
C LEU A 148 -7.07 -4.08 -7.12
N SER A 149 -6.16 -3.32 -6.49
CA SER A 149 -5.48 -2.20 -7.12
C SER A 149 -4.60 -2.67 -8.29
N ALA A 150 -3.72 -3.65 -8.03
CA ALA A 150 -2.82 -4.23 -9.02
C ALA A 150 -3.58 -4.82 -10.22
N THR A 151 -4.66 -5.57 -9.96
CA THR A 151 -5.52 -6.13 -11.03
C THR A 151 -6.12 -5.01 -11.88
N ARG A 152 -6.65 -3.95 -11.27
CA ARG A 152 -7.24 -2.83 -12.00
C ARG A 152 -6.20 -2.06 -12.82
N GLU A 153 -5.02 -1.85 -12.28
CA GLU A 153 -3.91 -1.16 -12.94
C GLU A 153 -3.42 -1.94 -14.16
N THR A 154 -3.29 -3.26 -14.03
CA THR A 154 -2.89 -4.14 -15.12
C THR A 154 -3.93 -4.22 -16.24
N LEU A 155 -5.23 -4.29 -15.89
CA LEU A 155 -6.31 -4.42 -16.87
C LEU A 155 -6.72 -3.11 -17.56
N SER A 156 -6.33 -1.96 -17.02
CA SER A 156 -6.73 -0.64 -17.54
C SER A 156 -5.59 0.38 -17.49
N PRO A 157 -4.42 0.10 -18.09
CA PRO A 157 -3.23 0.95 -17.97
C PRO A 157 -3.46 2.37 -18.53
N GLU A 158 -4.23 2.53 -19.60
CA GLU A 158 -4.45 3.83 -20.27
C GLU A 158 -5.24 4.86 -19.42
N ARG A 159 -6.00 4.42 -18.41
CA ARG A 159 -6.79 5.31 -17.55
C ARG A 159 -5.94 6.06 -16.52
N PHE A 160 -4.71 5.64 -16.31
CA PHE A 160 -3.84 6.17 -15.25
C PHE A 160 -2.80 7.16 -15.74
N ASP A 161 -2.54 7.22 -17.06
CA ASP A 161 -1.51 8.08 -17.68
C ASP A 161 -1.90 9.58 -17.78
N LYS A 162 -3.13 9.98 -17.50
CA LYS A 162 -3.60 11.37 -17.73
C LYS A 162 -3.80 12.17 -16.46
N GLY A 163 -2.81 12.24 -15.56
CA GLY A 163 -2.79 13.25 -14.47
C GLY A 163 -4.09 13.42 -13.67
N ARG A 164 -5.04 12.50 -13.78
CA ARG A 164 -6.33 12.55 -13.11
C ARG A 164 -6.22 11.85 -11.76
N ASN A 165 -6.65 12.56 -10.74
CA ASN A 165 -6.86 12.16 -9.37
C ASN A 165 -7.04 10.63 -9.20
N PRO A 166 -6.19 9.92 -8.41
CA PRO A 166 -6.17 8.46 -8.29
C PRO A 166 -7.47 7.83 -7.75
N ILE A 167 -8.51 8.64 -7.51
CA ILE A 167 -9.79 8.23 -6.90
C ILE A 167 -10.97 8.51 -7.87
N ARG A 168 -10.87 8.08 -9.13
CA ARG A 168 -12.09 7.99 -9.97
C ARG A 168 -12.59 6.59 -10.06
#